data_dc3e19d94ffabbe4af5e6ef7cc08a48b
#
_entry.id   dc3e19d94ffabbe4af5e6ef7cc08a48b
#
_cell.length_a   1.000
_cell.length_b   1.000
_cell.length_c   1.000
_cell.angle_alpha   90.00
_cell.angle_beta   90.00
_cell.angle_gamma   90.00
#
_symmetry.space_group_name_H-M   'P 1'
#
loop_
_entity.id
_entity.type
_entity.pdbx_description
1 polymer ?
#
loop_
_entity_poly.entity_id
_entity_poly.type
_entity_poly.pdbx_seq_one_letter_code
_entity_poly.pdbx_strand_id
1 'polypeptide(L)'
;MVDQITADELADKVDADEPFTLVDTRDEESYESWHIHGAENVPYDPEEGFDQEHLRRVERISDGTPIVAICGKGLTSTPFAIELEANSDEAVTVVKGGMEDWSKVYETVPLETASDDLVLRQIQRRGKGCLGYVVGSRETGDAAVVDATRQIGTVEIAAEEAGLTISAAIDTHVHADHISGTPRLAETLDVPYYLGARAADRDVEYDFEPVDDGDVITVGEVELTALHAPGHTTEMKNYLVGDEDLLTGDTLFVDSVGRTELQFGDEDAARGAEMLYDTLHEVILEQADDVRVLPGHVSVTADGEYEGGTPGQPIEARLGELRESVDLLGLDRDAFVQRMTENAPEKPPNYETVVAINAGRQAVESEGEATELELGPNNCAA
;
A
#
# COMPACT_ATOMS: atom_id res chain seq x y z
N MET A 1 -32.62 -14.94 -5.35
CA MET A 1 -31.18 -15.10 -5.60
C MET A 1 -30.61 -13.79 -5.10
N VAL A 2 -29.68 -13.85 -4.16
CA VAL A 2 -29.08 -12.64 -3.59
C VAL A 2 -28.22 -11.97 -4.66
N ASP A 3 -28.36 -10.66 -4.82
CA ASP A 3 -27.57 -9.87 -5.75
C ASP A 3 -26.13 -9.76 -5.25
N GLN A 4 -25.17 -9.69 -6.16
CA GLN A 4 -23.75 -9.66 -5.85
C GLN A 4 -23.03 -8.57 -6.62
N ILE A 5 -22.09 -7.90 -5.95
CA ILE A 5 -21.15 -6.94 -6.54
C ILE A 5 -19.71 -7.40 -6.28
N THR A 6 -18.77 -6.91 -7.07
CA THR A 6 -17.33 -7.05 -6.82
C THR A 6 -16.85 -6.05 -5.78
N ALA A 7 -15.62 -6.24 -5.30
CA ALA A 7 -14.99 -5.26 -4.40
C ALA A 7 -14.71 -3.93 -5.13
N ASP A 8 -14.37 -3.97 -6.42
CA ASP A 8 -14.19 -2.77 -7.24
C ASP A 8 -15.51 -1.99 -7.41
N GLU A 9 -16.63 -2.71 -7.69
CA GLU A 9 -17.96 -2.07 -7.76
C GLU A 9 -18.39 -1.47 -6.41
N LEU A 10 -17.95 -2.04 -5.28
CA LEU A 10 -18.14 -1.43 -3.96
C LEU A 10 -17.30 -0.17 -3.81
N ALA A 11 -16.04 -0.18 -4.23
CA ALA A 11 -15.18 0.98 -4.21
C ALA A 11 -15.77 2.13 -5.03
N ASP A 12 -16.25 1.85 -6.25
CA ASP A 12 -16.95 2.83 -7.09
C ASP A 12 -18.15 3.46 -6.39
N LYS A 13 -18.93 2.65 -5.64
CA LYS A 13 -20.10 3.16 -4.88
C LYS A 13 -19.69 4.05 -3.71
N VAL A 14 -18.62 3.69 -3.00
CA VAL A 14 -18.04 4.51 -1.92
C VAL A 14 -17.56 5.85 -2.47
N ASP A 15 -16.83 5.84 -3.58
CA ASP A 15 -16.26 7.05 -4.19
C ASP A 15 -17.33 7.98 -4.82
N ALA A 16 -18.43 7.39 -5.29
CA ALA A 16 -19.57 8.14 -5.78
C ALA A 16 -20.51 8.69 -4.67
N ASP A 17 -20.19 8.45 -3.39
CA ASP A 17 -21.03 8.81 -2.24
C ASP A 17 -22.48 8.30 -2.41
N GLU A 18 -22.62 7.10 -3.00
CA GLU A 18 -23.94 6.49 -3.18
C GLU A 18 -24.55 6.14 -1.82
N PRO A 19 -25.85 6.38 -1.60
CA PRO A 19 -26.48 6.07 -0.33
C PRO A 19 -26.71 4.55 -0.19
N PHE A 20 -26.00 3.89 0.72
CA PHE A 20 -26.20 2.51 1.15
C PHE A 20 -25.69 2.32 2.58
N THR A 21 -26.13 1.23 3.21
CA THR A 21 -25.59 0.80 4.50
C THR A 21 -24.68 -0.39 4.26
N LEU A 22 -23.39 -0.25 4.57
CA LEU A 22 -22.42 -1.34 4.51
C LEU A 22 -22.44 -2.11 5.85
N VAL A 23 -22.74 -3.41 5.79
CA VAL A 23 -22.82 -4.30 6.94
C VAL A 23 -21.65 -5.28 6.90
N ASP A 24 -20.73 -5.19 7.85
CA ASP A 24 -19.68 -6.17 8.04
C ASP A 24 -20.16 -7.28 9.00
N THR A 25 -20.21 -8.50 8.48
CA THR A 25 -20.73 -9.66 9.21
C THR A 25 -19.65 -10.48 9.92
N ARG A 26 -18.38 -10.01 9.92
CA ARG A 26 -17.30 -10.65 10.67
C ARG A 26 -17.50 -10.50 12.18
N ASP A 27 -16.77 -11.32 12.93
CA ASP A 27 -16.68 -11.15 14.38
C ASP A 27 -16.11 -9.76 14.76
N GLU A 28 -16.38 -9.34 16.00
CA GLU A 28 -16.03 -8.02 16.50
C GLU A 28 -14.51 -7.78 16.49
N GLU A 29 -13.69 -8.80 16.80
CA GLU A 29 -12.22 -8.70 16.80
C GLU A 29 -11.69 -8.45 15.38
N SER A 30 -12.18 -9.17 14.38
CA SER A 30 -11.82 -8.97 12.97
C SER A 30 -12.26 -7.60 12.45
N TYR A 31 -13.42 -7.12 12.87
CA TYR A 31 -13.92 -5.80 12.50
C TYR A 31 -13.11 -4.69 13.14
N GLU A 32 -12.84 -4.77 14.45
CA GLU A 32 -12.04 -3.77 15.18
C GLU A 32 -10.59 -3.69 14.68
N SER A 33 -10.05 -4.82 14.20
CA SER A 33 -8.69 -4.84 13.66
C SER A 33 -8.56 -4.05 12.35
N TRP A 34 -9.56 -4.14 11.48
CA TRP A 34 -9.63 -3.40 10.22
C TRP A 34 -10.97 -3.63 9.52
N HIS A 35 -11.60 -2.57 9.03
CA HIS A 35 -12.82 -2.63 8.24
C HIS A 35 -12.87 -1.53 7.16
N ILE A 36 -13.86 -1.56 6.30
CA ILE A 36 -14.10 -0.52 5.28
C ILE A 36 -14.74 0.68 5.98
N HIS A 37 -14.26 1.88 5.69
CA HIS A 37 -14.81 3.11 6.25
C HIS A 37 -16.34 3.19 6.09
N GLY A 38 -17.03 3.53 7.18
CA GLY A 38 -18.49 3.62 7.23
C GLY A 38 -19.21 2.28 7.31
N ALA A 39 -18.51 1.15 7.40
CA ALA A 39 -19.15 -0.13 7.65
C ALA A 39 -19.66 -0.23 9.09
N GLU A 40 -20.83 -0.86 9.27
CA GLU A 40 -21.41 -1.17 10.56
C GLU A 40 -21.29 -2.67 10.86
N ASN A 41 -20.76 -3.02 12.01
CA ASN A 41 -20.57 -4.42 12.36
C ASN A 41 -21.86 -5.08 12.83
N VAL A 42 -22.24 -6.18 12.19
CA VAL A 42 -23.34 -7.07 12.60
C VAL A 42 -22.81 -8.51 12.54
N PRO A 43 -22.12 -8.97 13.58
CA PRO A 43 -21.52 -10.30 13.58
C PRO A 43 -22.54 -11.39 13.30
N TYR A 44 -22.23 -12.32 12.39
CA TYR A 44 -23.11 -13.41 12.03
C TYR A 44 -22.34 -14.72 11.84
N ASP A 45 -22.75 -15.74 12.61
CA ASP A 45 -22.28 -17.11 12.46
C ASP A 45 -23.40 -17.98 11.87
N PRO A 46 -23.22 -18.58 10.68
CA PRO A 46 -24.20 -19.47 10.08
C PRO A 46 -24.55 -20.71 10.95
N GLU A 47 -23.68 -21.12 11.87
CA GLU A 47 -23.92 -22.25 12.77
C GLU A 47 -24.86 -21.84 13.93
N GLU A 48 -24.81 -20.61 14.36
CA GLU A 48 -25.70 -20.04 15.39
C GLU A 48 -27.03 -19.56 14.80
N GLY A 49 -27.02 -19.19 13.51
CA GLY A 49 -28.18 -18.75 12.74
C GLY A 49 -28.53 -17.29 12.94
N PHE A 50 -29.59 -16.85 12.26
CA PHE A 50 -30.08 -15.48 12.26
C PHE A 50 -31.25 -15.33 13.26
N ASP A 51 -31.19 -14.35 14.14
CA ASP A 51 -32.20 -14.10 15.17
C ASP A 51 -32.80 -12.69 15.11
N GLN A 52 -33.71 -12.42 16.04
CA GLN A 52 -34.40 -11.11 16.16
C GLN A 52 -33.46 -9.98 16.56
N GLU A 53 -32.29 -10.26 17.10
CA GLU A 53 -31.33 -9.24 17.47
C GLU A 53 -30.58 -8.75 16.23
N HIS A 54 -30.19 -9.63 15.33
CA HIS A 54 -29.63 -9.29 14.01
C HIS A 54 -30.60 -8.37 13.25
N LEU A 55 -31.88 -8.75 13.17
CA LEU A 55 -32.89 -7.93 12.49
C LEU A 55 -32.98 -6.53 13.07
N ARG A 56 -33.13 -6.42 14.41
CA ARG A 56 -33.19 -5.10 15.06
C ARG A 56 -31.95 -4.27 14.90
N ARG A 57 -30.77 -4.90 14.81
CA ARG A 57 -29.50 -4.20 14.60
C ARG A 57 -29.45 -3.62 13.20
N VAL A 58 -29.79 -4.43 12.19
CA VAL A 58 -29.85 -3.97 10.80
C VAL A 58 -30.91 -2.86 10.61
N GLU A 59 -32.15 -3.05 11.10
CA GLU A 59 -33.21 -2.03 11.02
C GLU A 59 -32.79 -0.67 11.65
N ARG A 60 -31.93 -0.70 12.66
CA ARG A 60 -31.46 0.51 13.35
C ARG A 60 -30.42 1.26 12.54
N ILE A 61 -29.55 0.56 11.83
CA ILE A 61 -28.43 1.15 11.10
C ILE A 61 -28.77 1.47 9.63
N SER A 62 -29.68 0.72 9.00
CA SER A 62 -30.00 0.88 7.58
C SER A 62 -30.77 2.16 7.26
N ASP A 63 -31.57 2.67 8.19
CA ASP A 63 -32.42 3.86 8.00
C ASP A 63 -33.18 3.87 6.63
N GLY A 64 -33.48 2.67 6.10
CA GLY A 64 -34.18 2.46 4.82
C GLY A 64 -33.28 2.63 3.57
N THR A 65 -31.96 2.69 3.72
CA THR A 65 -31.03 2.66 2.59
C THR A 65 -30.77 1.22 2.11
N PRO A 66 -30.39 1.00 0.83
CA PRO A 66 -29.98 -0.32 0.35
C PRO A 66 -28.87 -0.92 1.21
N ILE A 67 -28.94 -2.22 1.48
CA ILE A 67 -27.95 -2.91 2.31
C ILE A 67 -26.92 -3.60 1.42
N VAL A 68 -25.66 -3.38 1.73
CA VAL A 68 -24.51 -4.12 1.15
C VAL A 68 -23.86 -4.90 2.28
N ALA A 69 -23.77 -6.23 2.17
CA ALA A 69 -23.18 -7.09 3.19
C ALA A 69 -21.80 -7.62 2.74
N ILE A 70 -20.83 -7.54 3.65
CA ILE A 70 -19.47 -8.06 3.45
C ILE A 70 -19.09 -8.98 4.59
N CYS A 71 -18.20 -9.94 4.34
CA CYS A 71 -17.54 -10.79 5.34
C CYS A 71 -16.07 -11.02 4.96
N GLY A 72 -15.36 -11.90 5.65
CA GLY A 72 -13.94 -12.16 5.35
C GLY A 72 -13.67 -12.64 3.94
N LYS A 73 -14.39 -13.69 3.49
CA LYS A 73 -14.13 -14.43 2.23
C LYS A 73 -15.35 -14.53 1.30
N GLY A 74 -16.40 -13.73 1.50
CA GLY A 74 -17.63 -13.81 0.72
C GLY A 74 -18.50 -15.05 1.00
N LEU A 75 -18.22 -15.80 2.06
CA LEU A 75 -18.91 -17.06 2.38
C LEU A 75 -20.08 -16.87 3.36
N THR A 76 -19.91 -16.09 4.44
CA THR A 76 -20.92 -15.94 5.49
C THR A 76 -21.91 -14.81 5.23
N SER A 77 -21.55 -13.80 4.44
CA SER A 77 -22.45 -12.73 4.04
C SER A 77 -23.61 -13.19 3.15
N THR A 78 -23.43 -14.25 2.35
CA THR A 78 -24.53 -14.79 1.52
C THR A 78 -25.64 -15.46 2.35
N PRO A 79 -25.41 -16.38 3.30
CA PRO A 79 -26.46 -16.87 4.18
C PRO A 79 -27.05 -15.78 5.06
N PHE A 80 -26.27 -14.81 5.56
CA PHE A 80 -26.78 -13.64 6.27
C PHE A 80 -27.83 -12.88 5.43
N ALA A 81 -27.52 -12.58 4.16
CA ALA A 81 -28.41 -11.88 3.24
C ALA A 81 -29.71 -12.67 3.00
N ILE A 82 -29.61 -14.00 2.78
CA ILE A 82 -30.78 -14.88 2.60
C ILE A 82 -31.71 -14.83 3.84
N GLU A 83 -31.14 -14.93 5.03
CA GLU A 83 -31.91 -14.89 6.27
C GLU A 83 -32.53 -13.51 6.51
N LEU A 84 -31.79 -12.44 6.24
CA LEU A 84 -32.31 -11.08 6.38
C LEU A 84 -33.49 -10.83 5.41
N GLU A 85 -33.35 -11.16 4.12
CA GLU A 85 -34.42 -11.06 3.13
C GLU A 85 -35.68 -11.94 3.47
N ALA A 86 -35.45 -13.08 4.15
CA ALA A 86 -36.55 -13.94 4.59
C ALA A 86 -37.33 -13.39 5.78
N ASN A 87 -36.73 -12.50 6.58
CA ASN A 87 -37.29 -11.95 7.80
C ASN A 87 -37.63 -10.44 7.71
N SER A 88 -37.35 -9.78 6.58
CA SER A 88 -37.62 -8.38 6.32
C SER A 88 -38.03 -8.14 4.86
N ASP A 89 -38.42 -6.91 4.55
CA ASP A 89 -38.66 -6.46 3.15
C ASP A 89 -37.40 -5.82 2.52
N GLU A 90 -36.26 -5.89 3.22
CA GLU A 90 -34.99 -5.32 2.75
C GLU A 90 -34.36 -6.21 1.66
N ALA A 91 -33.82 -5.58 0.61
CA ALA A 91 -33.01 -6.24 -0.40
C ALA A 91 -31.53 -6.09 -0.03
N VAL A 92 -30.79 -7.19 -0.11
CA VAL A 92 -29.38 -7.23 0.29
C VAL A 92 -28.49 -7.57 -0.91
N THR A 93 -27.48 -6.77 -1.12
CA THR A 93 -26.40 -7.05 -2.08
C THR A 93 -25.18 -7.57 -1.31
N VAL A 94 -24.49 -8.58 -1.83
CA VAL A 94 -23.34 -9.20 -1.17
C VAL A 94 -22.06 -8.92 -1.95
N VAL A 95 -20.98 -8.57 -1.24
CA VAL A 95 -19.65 -8.38 -1.84
C VAL A 95 -18.98 -9.74 -2.05
N LYS A 96 -18.68 -10.08 -3.31
CA LYS A 96 -17.92 -11.28 -3.65
C LYS A 96 -16.53 -11.24 -3.05
N GLY A 97 -16.05 -12.38 -2.57
CA GLY A 97 -14.72 -12.51 -1.99
C GLY A 97 -14.51 -11.76 -0.67
N GLY A 98 -15.45 -10.88 -0.29
CA GLY A 98 -15.41 -10.17 0.99
C GLY A 98 -14.17 -9.30 1.14
N MET A 99 -13.65 -9.22 2.39
CA MET A 99 -12.46 -8.42 2.72
C MET A 99 -11.18 -8.92 2.04
N GLU A 100 -11.10 -10.20 1.67
CA GLU A 100 -9.97 -10.70 0.87
C GLU A 100 -9.93 -10.08 -0.52
N ASP A 101 -11.07 -9.89 -1.19
CA ASP A 101 -11.12 -9.22 -2.49
C ASP A 101 -11.04 -7.70 -2.33
N TRP A 102 -11.58 -7.13 -1.25
CA TRP A 102 -11.37 -5.72 -0.92
C TRP A 102 -9.87 -5.38 -0.75
N SER A 103 -9.09 -6.27 -0.16
CA SER A 103 -7.63 -6.09 -0.03
C SER A 103 -6.88 -6.06 -1.38
N LYS A 104 -7.55 -6.39 -2.48
CA LYS A 104 -7.03 -6.41 -3.85
C LYS A 104 -7.63 -5.31 -4.73
N VAL A 105 -8.35 -4.36 -4.16
CA VAL A 105 -8.82 -3.18 -4.89
C VAL A 105 -7.64 -2.24 -5.14
N TYR A 106 -7.44 -1.91 -6.41
CA TYR A 106 -6.38 -1.01 -6.86
C TYR A 106 -6.95 0.14 -7.66
N GLU A 107 -6.30 1.27 -7.53
CA GLU A 107 -6.61 2.47 -8.29
C GLU A 107 -5.36 2.94 -9.04
N THR A 108 -5.54 3.39 -10.27
CA THR A 108 -4.47 3.99 -11.07
C THR A 108 -4.72 5.48 -11.17
N VAL A 109 -3.85 6.27 -10.53
CA VAL A 109 -3.98 7.71 -10.45
C VAL A 109 -2.93 8.38 -11.33
N PRO A 110 -3.34 9.12 -12.39
CA PRO A 110 -2.40 9.91 -13.18
C PRO A 110 -1.88 11.09 -12.36
N LEU A 111 -0.58 11.27 -12.33
CA LEU A 111 0.06 12.43 -11.71
C LEU A 111 0.39 13.47 -12.78
N GLU A 112 0.14 14.74 -12.47
CA GLU A 112 0.58 15.85 -13.33
C GLU A 112 2.10 15.97 -13.28
N THR A 113 2.74 16.21 -14.42
CA THR A 113 4.19 16.36 -14.56
C THR A 113 4.51 17.69 -15.23
N ALA A 114 5.63 18.32 -14.85
CA ALA A 114 6.06 19.56 -15.49
C ALA A 114 6.68 19.30 -16.88
N SER A 115 7.26 18.12 -17.09
CA SER A 115 7.75 17.69 -18.39
C SER A 115 6.63 17.10 -19.24
N ASP A 116 6.52 17.52 -20.50
CA ASP A 116 5.56 16.95 -21.46
C ASP A 116 5.90 15.48 -21.81
N ASP A 117 7.15 15.07 -21.66
CA ASP A 117 7.61 13.70 -21.92
C ASP A 117 7.37 12.75 -20.76
N LEU A 118 7.54 13.20 -19.52
CA LEU A 118 7.38 12.36 -18.35
C LEU A 118 5.93 11.91 -18.16
N VAL A 119 5.72 10.62 -17.98
CA VAL A 119 4.44 10.01 -17.59
C VAL A 119 4.61 9.38 -16.24
N LEU A 120 3.82 9.81 -15.27
CA LEU A 120 3.74 9.22 -13.94
C LEU A 120 2.33 8.68 -13.67
N ARG A 121 2.26 7.44 -13.17
CA ARG A 121 1.05 6.81 -12.66
C ARG A 121 1.34 6.29 -11.27
N GLN A 122 0.52 6.67 -10.30
CA GLN A 122 0.55 6.11 -8.95
C GLN A 122 -0.46 4.97 -8.88
N ILE A 123 -0.02 3.81 -8.43
CA ILE A 123 -0.85 2.62 -8.23
C ILE A 123 -1.12 2.50 -6.74
N GLN A 124 -2.36 2.67 -6.34
CA GLN A 124 -2.77 2.66 -4.95
C GLN A 124 -3.47 1.34 -4.62
N ARG A 125 -2.99 0.60 -3.63
CA ARG A 125 -3.70 -0.55 -3.06
C ARG A 125 -4.58 -0.08 -1.92
N ARG A 126 -5.87 0.15 -2.22
CA ARG A 126 -6.83 0.86 -1.37
C ARG A 126 -6.91 0.35 0.07
N GLY A 127 -7.10 -0.95 0.24
CA GLY A 127 -7.29 -1.54 1.57
C GLY A 127 -6.02 -1.68 2.41
N LYS A 128 -4.84 -1.40 1.84
CA LYS A 128 -3.54 -1.55 2.50
C LYS A 128 -2.71 -0.28 2.54
N GLY A 129 -2.89 0.61 1.57
CA GLY A 129 -2.17 1.86 1.46
C GLY A 129 -0.79 1.75 0.79
N CYS A 130 -0.47 0.60 0.15
CA CYS A 130 0.75 0.50 -0.66
C CYS A 130 0.64 1.37 -1.92
N LEU A 131 1.71 2.05 -2.27
CA LEU A 131 1.84 2.92 -3.43
C LEU A 131 3.00 2.44 -4.29
N GLY A 132 2.70 2.06 -5.53
CA GLY A 132 3.69 1.76 -6.56
C GLY A 132 3.59 2.78 -7.70
N TYR A 133 4.55 2.76 -8.61
CA TYR A 133 4.62 3.76 -9.68
C TYR A 133 4.95 3.15 -11.03
N VAL A 134 4.32 3.72 -12.07
CA VAL A 134 4.78 3.60 -13.46
C VAL A 134 5.40 4.94 -13.85
N VAL A 135 6.68 4.90 -14.20
CA VAL A 135 7.47 6.07 -14.60
C VAL A 135 7.92 5.86 -16.04
N GLY A 136 7.51 6.70 -16.98
CA GLY A 136 7.80 6.44 -18.38
C GLY A 136 8.05 7.69 -19.23
N SER A 137 8.64 7.46 -20.40
CA SER A 137 8.86 8.46 -21.44
C SER A 137 7.76 8.33 -22.50
N ARG A 138 7.03 9.40 -22.73
CA ARG A 138 6.04 9.48 -23.80
C ARG A 138 6.68 9.44 -25.19
N GLU A 139 7.90 9.97 -25.32
CA GLU A 139 8.62 10.05 -26.61
C GLU A 139 9.04 8.66 -27.08
N THR A 140 9.57 7.82 -26.19
CA THR A 140 10.04 6.47 -26.54
C THR A 140 9.00 5.39 -26.30
N GLY A 141 8.04 5.61 -25.42
CA GLY A 141 7.07 4.62 -24.98
C GLY A 141 7.62 3.60 -23.99
N ASP A 142 8.80 3.81 -23.41
CA ASP A 142 9.38 2.94 -22.39
C ASP A 142 8.98 3.37 -21.00
N ALA A 143 8.84 2.39 -20.07
CA ALA A 143 8.53 2.64 -18.67
C ALA A 143 9.34 1.77 -17.70
N ALA A 144 9.63 2.33 -16.53
CA ALA A 144 9.98 1.57 -15.33
C ALA A 144 8.75 1.42 -14.44
N VAL A 145 8.67 0.29 -13.73
CA VAL A 145 7.75 0.08 -12.61
C VAL A 145 8.55 0.11 -11.32
N VAL A 146 8.07 0.85 -10.32
CA VAL A 146 8.67 0.96 -8.99
C VAL A 146 7.70 0.43 -7.95
N ASP A 147 8.17 -0.49 -7.09
CA ASP A 147 7.43 -1.11 -5.98
C ASP A 147 6.10 -1.75 -6.43
N ALA A 148 6.17 -2.64 -7.43
CA ALA A 148 5.01 -3.41 -7.85
C ALA A 148 4.57 -4.37 -6.75
N THR A 149 3.28 -4.34 -6.42
CA THR A 149 2.70 -5.38 -5.55
C THR A 149 2.56 -6.70 -6.32
N ARG A 150 2.25 -7.81 -5.62
CA ARG A 150 2.11 -9.13 -6.26
C ARG A 150 1.05 -9.21 -7.36
N GLN A 151 0.12 -8.28 -7.42
CA GLN A 151 -0.89 -8.15 -8.51
C GLN A 151 -0.29 -7.42 -9.72
N ILE A 152 0.73 -8.02 -10.36
CA ILE A 152 1.48 -7.40 -11.46
C ILE A 152 0.62 -6.93 -12.63
N GLY A 153 -0.54 -7.58 -12.87
CA GLY A 153 -1.48 -7.16 -13.92
C GLY A 153 -1.96 -5.71 -13.77
N THR A 154 -1.98 -5.17 -12.55
CA THR A 154 -2.38 -3.78 -12.30
C THR A 154 -1.40 -2.80 -12.93
N VAL A 155 -0.09 -3.00 -12.73
CA VAL A 155 0.94 -2.12 -13.31
C VAL A 155 1.08 -2.34 -14.82
N GLU A 156 0.84 -3.56 -15.32
CA GLU A 156 0.83 -3.84 -16.77
C GLU A 156 -0.31 -3.08 -17.45
N ILE A 157 -1.53 -3.12 -16.89
CA ILE A 157 -2.70 -2.37 -17.39
C ILE A 157 -2.41 -0.86 -17.32
N ALA A 158 -1.89 -0.36 -16.21
CA ALA A 158 -1.60 1.07 -16.04
C ALA A 158 -0.57 1.58 -17.06
N ALA A 159 0.45 0.77 -17.39
CA ALA A 159 1.42 1.09 -18.42
C ALA A 159 0.77 1.06 -19.82
N GLU A 160 0.00 0.01 -20.14
CA GLU A 160 -0.70 -0.12 -21.42
C GLU A 160 -1.67 1.04 -21.67
N GLU A 161 -2.49 1.42 -20.68
CA GLU A 161 -3.41 2.56 -20.76
C GLU A 161 -2.70 3.90 -20.95
N ALA A 162 -1.46 4.01 -20.46
CA ALA A 162 -0.60 5.17 -20.68
C ALA A 162 0.12 5.13 -22.04
N GLY A 163 0.00 4.03 -22.81
CA GLY A 163 0.68 3.81 -24.08
C GLY A 163 2.16 3.48 -23.91
N LEU A 164 2.53 2.88 -22.77
CA LEU A 164 3.90 2.57 -22.40
C LEU A 164 4.18 1.06 -22.41
N THR A 165 5.43 0.70 -22.60
CA THR A 165 5.94 -0.67 -22.50
C THR A 165 6.92 -0.75 -21.33
N ILE A 166 6.72 -1.67 -20.41
CA ILE A 166 7.61 -1.84 -19.25
C ILE A 166 8.94 -2.41 -19.74
N SER A 167 10.02 -1.70 -19.44
CA SER A 167 11.40 -2.03 -19.83
C SER A 167 12.34 -2.18 -18.63
N ALA A 168 11.88 -1.84 -17.42
CA ALA A 168 12.60 -1.99 -16.16
C ALA A 168 11.65 -2.22 -15.00
N ALA A 169 12.09 -2.97 -14.00
CA ALA A 169 11.38 -3.23 -12.76
C ALA A 169 12.30 -2.92 -11.57
N ILE A 170 11.81 -2.16 -10.59
CA ILE A 170 12.61 -1.58 -9.51
C ILE A 170 11.88 -1.82 -8.18
N ASP A 171 12.57 -2.33 -7.15
CA ASP A 171 12.12 -2.19 -5.77
C ASP A 171 12.99 -1.16 -5.04
N THR A 172 12.38 -0.29 -4.27
CA THR A 172 13.10 0.68 -3.42
C THR A 172 13.83 -0.03 -2.29
N HIS A 173 13.28 -1.12 -1.79
CA HIS A 173 13.82 -1.94 -0.70
C HIS A 173 13.17 -3.34 -0.65
N VAL A 174 13.64 -4.20 0.24
CA VAL A 174 12.98 -5.48 0.55
C VAL A 174 11.80 -5.22 1.49
N HIS A 175 10.59 -5.20 0.94
CA HIS A 175 9.35 -4.90 1.66
C HIS A 175 9.05 -5.90 2.78
N ALA A 176 8.48 -5.41 3.89
CA ALA A 176 8.13 -6.21 5.05
C ALA A 176 6.60 -6.35 5.28
N ASP A 177 5.80 -5.53 4.61
CA ASP A 177 4.35 -5.42 4.80
C ASP A 177 3.55 -6.11 3.69
N HIS A 178 4.11 -6.23 2.48
CA HIS A 178 3.48 -6.87 1.34
C HIS A 178 4.47 -7.67 0.50
N ILE A 179 3.95 -8.62 -0.27
CA ILE A 179 4.76 -9.42 -1.20
C ILE A 179 4.99 -8.61 -2.47
N SER A 180 6.27 -8.32 -2.78
CA SER A 180 6.64 -7.66 -4.02
C SER A 180 6.32 -8.53 -5.23
N GLY A 181 5.73 -7.90 -6.24
CA GLY A 181 5.54 -8.48 -7.57
C GLY A 181 6.70 -8.18 -8.52
N THR A 182 7.60 -7.29 -8.15
CA THR A 182 8.66 -6.76 -9.01
C THR A 182 9.59 -7.84 -9.57
N PRO A 183 10.11 -8.80 -8.78
CA PRO A 183 10.93 -9.88 -9.33
C PRO A 183 10.18 -10.75 -10.34
N ARG A 184 8.89 -11.06 -10.07
CA ARG A 184 8.04 -11.82 -10.98
C ARG A 184 7.69 -11.04 -12.25
N LEU A 185 7.46 -9.75 -12.14
CA LEU A 185 7.22 -8.85 -13.28
C LEU A 185 8.45 -8.84 -14.20
N ALA A 186 9.64 -8.67 -13.64
CA ALA A 186 10.90 -8.68 -14.36
C ALA A 186 11.13 -10.01 -15.11
N GLU A 187 10.93 -11.15 -14.44
CA GLU A 187 11.02 -12.48 -15.05
C GLU A 187 9.97 -12.67 -16.16
N THR A 188 8.72 -12.23 -15.94
CA THR A 188 7.62 -12.42 -16.90
C THR A 188 7.85 -11.63 -18.19
N LEU A 189 8.40 -10.42 -18.08
CA LEU A 189 8.62 -9.51 -19.20
C LEU A 189 10.02 -9.60 -19.79
N ASP A 190 10.93 -10.38 -19.20
CA ASP A 190 12.36 -10.48 -19.57
C ASP A 190 13.05 -9.10 -19.54
N VAL A 191 12.82 -8.35 -18.46
CA VAL A 191 13.42 -7.02 -18.23
C VAL A 191 14.29 -7.02 -16.98
N PRO A 192 15.28 -6.09 -16.86
CA PRO A 192 16.11 -6.02 -15.67
C PRO A 192 15.29 -5.70 -14.40
N TYR A 193 15.65 -6.37 -13.30
CA TYR A 193 15.20 -6.10 -11.95
C TYR A 193 16.28 -5.36 -11.18
N TYR A 194 15.98 -4.16 -10.71
CA TYR A 194 16.90 -3.30 -9.96
C TYR A 194 16.58 -3.29 -8.47
N LEU A 195 17.61 -3.39 -7.64
CA LEU A 195 17.50 -3.30 -6.17
C LEU A 195 18.78 -2.70 -5.61
N GLY A 196 18.70 -2.01 -4.46
CA GLY A 196 19.86 -1.43 -3.81
C GLY A 196 20.99 -2.46 -3.59
N ALA A 197 22.23 -2.15 -3.94
CA ALA A 197 23.38 -3.08 -3.92
C ALA A 197 23.57 -3.80 -2.57
N ARG A 198 23.21 -3.15 -1.44
CA ARG A 198 23.29 -3.75 -0.11
C ARG A 198 22.24 -4.82 0.16
N ALA A 199 21.30 -5.07 -0.73
CA ALA A 199 20.38 -6.20 -0.63
C ALA A 199 21.13 -7.55 -0.62
N ALA A 200 22.32 -7.59 -1.26
CA ALA A 200 23.22 -8.75 -1.17
C ALA A 200 23.64 -9.07 0.29
N ASP A 201 23.71 -8.06 1.16
CA ASP A 201 24.04 -8.23 2.59
C ASP A 201 22.82 -8.72 3.41
N ARG A 202 21.65 -8.80 2.81
CA ARG A 202 20.38 -9.26 3.40
C ARG A 202 19.96 -10.65 2.95
N ASP A 203 20.88 -11.42 2.37
CA ASP A 203 20.61 -12.77 1.86
C ASP A 203 19.46 -12.81 0.84
N VAL A 204 19.39 -11.82 -0.06
CA VAL A 204 18.48 -11.83 -1.20
C VAL A 204 18.98 -12.85 -2.21
N GLU A 205 18.12 -13.81 -2.58
CA GLU A 205 18.46 -14.93 -3.48
C GLU A 205 18.01 -14.69 -4.94
N TYR A 206 17.23 -13.63 -5.21
CA TYR A 206 16.90 -13.24 -6.57
C TYR A 206 18.11 -12.67 -7.31
N ASP A 207 18.20 -12.96 -8.61
CA ASP A 207 19.11 -12.24 -9.50
C ASP A 207 18.58 -10.81 -9.67
N PHE A 208 19.42 -9.80 -9.40
CA PHE A 208 19.07 -8.38 -9.57
C PHE A 208 20.27 -7.58 -10.07
N GLU A 209 19.99 -6.47 -10.72
CA GLU A 209 20.99 -5.45 -11.07
C GLU A 209 21.20 -4.54 -9.85
N PRO A 210 22.39 -4.55 -9.26
CA PRO A 210 22.66 -3.77 -8.06
C PRO A 210 22.71 -2.28 -8.36
N VAL A 211 22.08 -1.46 -7.53
CA VAL A 211 22.06 0.01 -7.65
C VAL A 211 22.85 0.62 -6.50
N ASP A 212 23.90 1.37 -6.83
CA ASP A 212 24.67 2.17 -5.87
C ASP A 212 24.14 3.62 -5.77
N ASP A 213 24.71 4.40 -4.85
CA ASP A 213 24.37 5.80 -4.68
C ASP A 213 24.83 6.62 -5.89
N GLY A 214 23.92 7.43 -6.45
CA GLY A 214 24.18 8.25 -7.63
C GLY A 214 24.09 7.52 -8.98
N ASP A 215 23.78 6.22 -8.98
CA ASP A 215 23.52 5.50 -10.23
C ASP A 215 22.24 6.03 -10.89
N VAL A 216 22.22 6.00 -12.23
CA VAL A 216 21.11 6.48 -13.03
C VAL A 216 20.49 5.31 -13.81
N ILE A 217 19.21 5.05 -13.56
CA ILE A 217 18.42 4.14 -14.40
C ILE A 217 17.72 4.97 -15.46
N THR A 218 18.04 4.70 -16.73
CA THR A 218 17.45 5.45 -17.85
C THR A 218 16.32 4.65 -18.50
N VAL A 219 15.17 5.28 -18.64
CA VAL A 219 13.96 4.71 -19.25
C VAL A 219 13.50 5.66 -20.35
N GLY A 220 13.84 5.32 -21.58
CA GLY A 220 13.71 6.26 -22.69
C GLY A 220 14.55 7.53 -22.47
N GLU A 221 13.90 8.69 -22.42
CA GLU A 221 14.53 9.98 -22.13
C GLU A 221 14.39 10.39 -20.65
N VAL A 222 13.77 9.54 -19.81
CA VAL A 222 13.58 9.80 -18.39
C VAL A 222 14.71 9.15 -17.59
N GLU A 223 15.29 9.91 -16.67
CA GLU A 223 16.34 9.48 -15.76
C GLU A 223 15.81 9.36 -14.33
N LEU A 224 16.06 8.21 -13.69
CA LEU A 224 15.83 7.97 -12.28
C LEU A 224 17.20 7.90 -11.59
N THR A 225 17.55 8.95 -10.86
CA THR A 225 18.80 9.00 -10.09
C THR A 225 18.60 8.38 -8.71
N ALA A 226 19.35 7.34 -8.41
CA ALA A 226 19.28 6.64 -7.14
C ALA A 226 19.99 7.42 -6.02
N LEU A 227 19.28 7.62 -4.92
CA LEU A 227 19.80 8.19 -3.68
C LEU A 227 19.85 7.10 -2.61
N HIS A 228 21.01 6.84 -2.01
CA HIS A 228 21.09 5.89 -0.90
C HIS A 228 20.40 6.45 0.33
N ALA A 229 19.35 5.78 0.81
CA ALA A 229 18.44 6.28 1.84
C ALA A 229 18.26 5.28 2.99
N PRO A 230 19.34 4.83 3.68
CA PRO A 230 19.22 3.82 4.72
C PRO A 230 18.50 4.36 5.96
N GLY A 231 17.83 3.44 6.69
CA GLY A 231 17.14 3.76 7.94
C GLY A 231 15.96 2.83 8.17
N HIS A 232 14.95 2.86 7.31
CA HIS A 232 13.89 1.85 7.27
C HIS A 232 14.51 0.47 6.95
N THR A 233 15.30 0.42 5.89
CA THR A 233 16.20 -0.70 5.60
C THR A 233 17.60 -0.21 5.22
N THR A 234 18.60 -1.11 5.26
CA THR A 234 19.99 -0.74 4.95
C THR A 234 20.26 -0.57 3.47
N GLU A 235 19.50 -1.23 2.60
CA GLU A 235 19.64 -1.20 1.13
C GLU A 235 18.76 -0.17 0.46
N MET A 236 17.86 0.49 1.19
CA MET A 236 16.85 1.39 0.63
C MET A 236 17.44 2.42 -0.32
N LYS A 237 16.75 2.61 -1.43
CA LYS A 237 16.99 3.65 -2.43
C LYS A 237 15.75 4.51 -2.58
N ASN A 238 15.96 5.81 -2.61
CA ASN A 238 14.99 6.74 -3.17
C ASN A 238 15.38 7.06 -4.61
N TYR A 239 14.45 7.50 -5.43
CA TYR A 239 14.73 7.80 -6.83
C TYR A 239 14.25 9.20 -7.18
N LEU A 240 15.19 10.08 -7.55
CA LEU A 240 14.87 11.39 -8.09
C LEU A 240 14.59 11.24 -9.59
N VAL A 241 13.37 11.56 -10.00
CA VAL A 241 12.92 11.51 -11.39
C VAL A 241 13.05 12.91 -11.99
N GLY A 242 14.01 13.09 -12.87
CA GLY A 242 14.44 14.43 -13.26
C GLY A 242 14.92 15.23 -12.04
N ASP A 243 14.47 16.48 -11.93
CA ASP A 243 14.82 17.35 -10.79
C ASP A 243 13.60 17.71 -9.91
N GLU A 244 12.44 17.08 -10.15
CA GLU A 244 11.15 17.56 -9.61
C GLU A 244 10.38 16.54 -8.77
N ASP A 245 10.55 15.24 -9.01
CA ASP A 245 9.78 14.18 -8.39
C ASP A 245 10.70 13.22 -7.63
N LEU A 246 10.45 12.98 -6.35
CA LEU A 246 11.23 12.10 -5.50
C LEU A 246 10.38 10.92 -5.02
N LEU A 247 10.67 9.73 -5.54
CA LEU A 247 10.10 8.47 -5.05
C LEU A 247 10.84 8.10 -3.76
N THR A 248 10.17 8.22 -2.62
CA THR A 248 10.80 8.08 -1.30
C THR A 248 10.67 6.67 -0.70
N GLY A 249 9.93 5.77 -1.35
CA GLY A 249 9.63 4.46 -0.74
C GLY A 249 9.16 4.65 0.70
N ASP A 250 9.77 3.91 1.62
CA ASP A 250 9.46 3.98 3.05
C ASP A 250 10.46 4.84 3.84
N THR A 251 11.02 5.87 3.23
CA THR A 251 11.88 6.85 3.91
C THR A 251 11.05 8.00 4.49
N LEU A 252 10.24 8.65 3.66
CA LEU A 252 9.42 9.80 4.01
C LEU A 252 8.03 9.65 3.39
N PHE A 253 7.00 9.79 4.21
CA PHE A 253 5.59 9.80 3.82
C PHE A 253 5.02 11.23 3.85
N VAL A 254 3.76 11.38 3.45
CA VAL A 254 3.10 12.70 3.46
C VAL A 254 2.71 13.17 4.87
N ASP A 255 2.69 12.27 5.83
CA ASP A 255 2.25 12.50 7.22
C ASP A 255 3.25 12.03 8.28
N SER A 256 4.25 11.21 7.91
CA SER A 256 5.19 10.59 8.83
C SER A 256 6.50 10.18 8.13
N VAL A 257 7.31 9.38 8.78
CA VAL A 257 8.51 8.73 8.24
C VAL A 257 8.41 7.22 8.42
N GLY A 258 9.22 6.46 7.70
CA GLY A 258 9.25 5.00 7.83
C GLY A 258 9.78 4.53 9.18
N ARG A 259 9.19 3.46 9.72
CA ARG A 259 9.67 2.79 10.94
C ARG A 259 11.04 2.14 10.70
N THR A 260 11.82 1.90 11.74
CA THR A 260 13.22 1.51 11.59
C THR A 260 13.60 0.18 12.23
N GLU A 261 12.75 -0.40 13.09
CA GLU A 261 13.11 -1.54 13.91
C GLU A 261 12.87 -2.91 13.24
N LEU A 262 12.14 -2.99 12.13
CA LEU A 262 11.81 -4.29 11.50
C LEU A 262 13.06 -5.04 11.02
N GLN A 263 14.04 -4.33 10.47
CA GLN A 263 15.30 -4.95 10.06
C GLN A 263 16.27 -5.12 11.22
N PHE A 264 16.36 -4.14 12.11
CA PHE A 264 17.40 -4.09 13.12
C PHE A 264 17.03 -4.84 14.41
N GLY A 265 15.72 -5.12 14.59
CA GLY A 265 15.19 -5.65 15.85
C GLY A 265 15.15 -4.59 16.96
N ASP A 266 14.48 -4.92 18.05
CA ASP A 266 14.24 -3.97 19.15
C ASP A 266 15.52 -3.53 19.88
N GLU A 267 16.56 -4.41 19.92
CA GLU A 267 17.84 -4.10 20.58
C GLU A 267 18.69 -3.09 19.82
N ASP A 268 18.60 -3.07 18.49
CA ASP A 268 19.36 -2.19 17.59
C ASP A 268 18.46 -1.14 16.88
N ALA A 269 17.20 -0.97 17.32
CA ALA A 269 16.25 -0.01 16.71
C ALA A 269 16.81 1.41 16.67
N ALA A 270 17.55 1.83 17.69
CA ALA A 270 18.21 3.13 17.74
C ALA A 270 19.17 3.34 16.55
N ARG A 271 19.87 2.30 16.10
CA ARG A 271 20.76 2.38 14.95
C ARG A 271 20.01 2.67 13.66
N GLY A 272 18.87 2.02 13.44
CA GLY A 272 18.00 2.32 12.29
C GLY A 272 17.49 3.75 12.31
N ALA A 273 17.05 4.21 13.49
CA ALA A 273 16.59 5.59 13.69
C ALA A 273 17.69 6.63 13.47
N GLU A 274 18.93 6.37 13.92
CA GLU A 274 20.08 7.23 13.65
C GLU A 274 20.37 7.32 12.13
N MET A 275 20.32 6.19 11.43
CA MET A 275 20.54 6.15 9.97
C MET A 275 19.44 6.90 9.24
N LEU A 276 18.16 6.73 9.64
CA LEU A 276 17.04 7.45 9.03
C LEU A 276 17.17 8.95 9.28
N TYR A 277 17.55 9.37 10.48
CA TYR A 277 17.79 10.79 10.77
C TYR A 277 18.84 11.39 9.83
N ASP A 278 19.98 10.70 9.65
CA ASP A 278 21.04 11.16 8.74
C ASP A 278 20.53 11.20 7.30
N THR A 279 19.81 10.18 6.85
CA THR A 279 19.17 10.15 5.52
C THR A 279 18.22 11.32 5.31
N LEU A 280 17.32 11.56 6.27
CA LEU A 280 16.37 12.67 6.17
C LEU A 280 17.07 14.02 6.10
N HIS A 281 18.05 14.27 6.96
CA HIS A 281 18.70 15.59 7.07
C HIS A 281 19.83 15.82 6.06
N GLU A 282 20.56 14.80 5.63
CA GLU A 282 21.73 14.94 4.74
C GLU A 282 21.42 14.60 3.27
N VAL A 283 20.27 13.92 2.98
CA VAL A 283 19.91 13.53 1.63
C VAL A 283 18.58 14.15 1.20
N ILE A 284 17.50 13.89 1.96
CA ILE A 284 16.14 14.27 1.56
C ILE A 284 15.93 15.77 1.75
N LEU A 285 16.22 16.30 2.94
CA LEU A 285 16.04 17.71 3.25
C LEU A 285 17.07 18.64 2.61
N GLU A 286 18.08 18.13 1.91
CA GLU A 286 18.97 18.91 1.06
C GLU A 286 18.38 19.16 -0.34
N GLN A 287 17.28 18.44 -0.71
CA GLN A 287 16.56 18.72 -1.95
C GLN A 287 15.80 20.04 -1.87
N ALA A 288 15.43 20.61 -3.01
CA ALA A 288 14.70 21.87 -3.09
C ALA A 288 13.27 21.74 -2.52
N ASP A 289 12.74 22.82 -1.93
CA ASP A 289 11.42 22.83 -1.29
C ASP A 289 10.26 22.53 -2.25
N ASP A 290 10.44 22.75 -3.55
CA ASP A 290 9.47 22.48 -4.60
C ASP A 290 9.55 21.07 -5.17
N VAL A 291 10.49 20.24 -4.74
CA VAL A 291 10.51 18.81 -5.06
C VAL A 291 9.27 18.14 -4.49
N ARG A 292 8.61 17.36 -5.33
CA ARG A 292 7.41 16.60 -4.97
C ARG A 292 7.80 15.24 -4.43
N VAL A 293 7.39 14.95 -3.21
CA VAL A 293 7.57 13.65 -2.55
C VAL A 293 6.44 12.72 -2.97
N LEU A 294 6.84 11.53 -3.43
CA LEU A 294 5.99 10.43 -3.88
C LEU A 294 6.31 9.19 -3.02
N PRO A 295 5.55 8.91 -1.96
CA PRO A 295 5.88 7.90 -0.97
C PRO A 295 5.55 6.47 -1.41
N GLY A 296 6.14 5.45 -0.75
CA GLY A 296 5.80 4.03 -0.94
C GLY A 296 4.50 3.61 -0.25
N HIS A 297 4.04 4.39 0.74
CA HIS A 297 2.81 4.10 1.48
C HIS A 297 2.08 5.38 1.89
N VAL A 298 0.77 5.21 2.11
CA VAL A 298 -0.08 6.09 2.91
C VAL A 298 -0.61 5.28 4.09
N SER A 299 -0.67 5.90 5.26
CA SER A 299 -1.23 5.25 6.46
C SER A 299 -2.73 5.01 6.28
N VAL A 300 -3.19 3.80 6.60
CA VAL A 300 -4.60 3.42 6.60
C VAL A 300 -4.99 3.04 8.03
N THR A 301 -5.99 3.70 8.57
CA THR A 301 -6.49 3.41 9.92
C THR A 301 -7.23 2.08 10.00
N ALA A 302 -7.49 1.58 11.21
CA ALA A 302 -8.36 0.43 11.43
C ALA A 302 -9.78 0.66 10.85
N ASP A 303 -10.24 1.91 10.85
CA ASP A 303 -11.53 2.32 10.27
C ASP A 303 -11.46 2.50 8.73
N GLY A 304 -10.36 2.12 8.08
CA GLY A 304 -10.18 2.15 6.63
C GLY A 304 -10.02 3.54 6.01
N GLU A 305 -9.72 4.56 6.81
CA GLU A 305 -9.44 5.92 6.33
C GLU A 305 -7.96 6.10 6.00
N TYR A 306 -7.66 6.91 4.99
CA TYR A 306 -6.29 7.36 4.71
C TYR A 306 -5.91 8.54 5.59
N GLU A 307 -4.76 8.44 6.26
CA GLU A 307 -4.12 9.59 6.91
C GLU A 307 -3.23 10.29 5.88
N GLY A 308 -3.53 11.54 5.55
CA GLY A 308 -2.75 12.32 4.59
C GLY A 308 -3.17 12.19 3.13
N GLY A 309 -4.40 11.72 2.83
CA GLY A 309 -4.88 11.66 1.47
C GLY A 309 -6.30 11.15 1.31
N THR A 310 -6.68 10.89 0.07
CA THR A 310 -7.98 10.31 -0.30
C THR A 310 -7.74 9.24 -1.36
N PRO A 311 -8.30 8.04 -1.24
CA PRO A 311 -8.23 7.02 -2.28
C PRO A 311 -8.66 7.58 -3.64
N GLY A 312 -7.97 7.18 -4.73
CA GLY A 312 -8.25 7.67 -6.08
C GLY A 312 -7.78 9.09 -6.38
N GLN A 313 -7.19 9.79 -5.40
CA GLN A 313 -6.55 11.08 -5.61
C GLN A 313 -5.02 10.94 -5.44
N PRO A 314 -4.20 11.85 -6.04
CA PRO A 314 -2.75 11.82 -5.83
C PRO A 314 -2.37 11.85 -4.34
N ILE A 315 -1.53 10.92 -3.92
CA ILE A 315 -0.89 10.93 -2.60
C ILE A 315 0.51 11.48 -2.80
N GLU A 316 0.67 12.76 -2.55
CA GLU A 316 1.89 13.52 -2.81
C GLU A 316 1.93 14.77 -1.94
N ALA A 317 3.13 15.32 -1.70
CA ALA A 317 3.30 16.62 -1.04
C ALA A 317 4.57 17.31 -1.51
N ARG A 318 4.65 18.64 -1.41
CA ARG A 318 5.90 19.35 -1.61
C ARG A 318 6.81 19.19 -0.40
N LEU A 319 8.11 19.01 -0.63
CA LEU A 319 9.09 18.83 0.45
C LEU A 319 9.08 20.00 1.43
N GLY A 320 8.92 21.23 0.93
CA GLY A 320 8.81 22.43 1.78
C GLY A 320 7.60 22.39 2.72
N GLU A 321 6.47 21.83 2.27
CA GLU A 321 5.27 21.64 3.10
C GLU A 321 5.51 20.56 4.17
N LEU A 322 6.18 19.45 3.81
CA LEU A 322 6.51 18.39 4.75
C LEU A 322 7.47 18.82 5.86
N ARG A 323 8.43 19.74 5.53
CA ARG A 323 9.31 20.34 6.55
C ARG A 323 8.54 21.04 7.67
N GLU A 324 7.36 21.60 7.34
CA GLU A 324 6.53 22.34 8.28
C GLU A 324 5.47 21.47 8.96
N SER A 325 4.97 20.42 8.27
CA SER A 325 3.84 19.60 8.74
C SER A 325 4.24 18.32 9.45
N VAL A 326 5.38 17.71 9.10
CA VAL A 326 5.85 16.48 9.73
C VAL A 326 6.73 16.80 10.93
N ASP A 327 6.17 16.74 12.13
CA ASP A 327 6.85 17.09 13.39
C ASP A 327 8.21 16.40 13.59
N LEU A 328 8.34 15.18 13.12
CA LEU A 328 9.57 14.39 13.24
C LEU A 328 10.77 15.04 12.52
N LEU A 329 10.54 15.73 11.41
CA LEU A 329 11.59 16.41 10.64
C LEU A 329 12.18 17.63 11.37
N GLY A 330 11.45 18.17 12.34
CA GLY A 330 11.90 19.32 13.15
C GLY A 330 12.66 18.95 14.43
N LEU A 331 12.77 17.66 14.76
CA LEU A 331 13.44 17.20 15.98
C LEU A 331 14.97 17.23 15.81
N ASP A 332 15.68 17.45 16.93
CA ASP A 332 17.11 17.13 16.95
C ASP A 332 17.33 15.60 16.98
N ARG A 333 18.56 15.18 16.68
CA ARG A 333 18.90 13.75 16.54
C ARG A 333 18.51 12.91 17.77
N ASP A 334 18.82 13.38 18.99
CA ASP A 334 18.54 12.64 20.20
C ASP A 334 17.03 12.49 20.44
N ALA A 335 16.27 13.56 20.21
CA ALA A 335 14.82 13.56 20.33
C ALA A 335 14.15 12.70 19.25
N PHE A 336 14.66 12.72 18.01
CA PHE A 336 14.18 11.88 16.92
C PHE A 336 14.39 10.38 17.26
N VAL A 337 15.62 9.98 17.61
CA VAL A 337 15.93 8.59 17.95
C VAL A 337 15.10 8.13 19.15
N GLN A 338 14.94 8.98 20.17
CA GLN A 338 14.06 8.66 21.30
C GLN A 338 12.61 8.43 20.85
N ARG A 339 12.06 9.32 20.02
CA ARG A 339 10.67 9.20 19.51
C ARG A 339 10.47 7.90 18.73
N MET A 340 11.40 7.56 17.82
CA MET A 340 11.34 6.36 16.98
C MET A 340 11.43 5.07 17.78
N THR A 341 12.16 5.07 18.90
CA THR A 341 12.38 3.86 19.73
C THR A 341 11.33 3.69 20.82
N GLU A 342 10.79 4.77 21.39
CA GLU A 342 9.79 4.70 22.46
C GLU A 342 8.36 4.45 21.97
N ASN A 343 8.03 4.88 20.75
CA ASN A 343 6.67 4.81 20.19
C ASN A 343 6.60 3.88 18.97
N ALA A 344 7.50 2.92 18.83
CA ALA A 344 7.42 1.97 17.72
C ALA A 344 6.04 1.29 17.69
N PRO A 345 5.31 1.36 16.55
CA PRO A 345 4.00 0.75 16.44
C PRO A 345 4.09 -0.79 16.50
N GLU A 346 2.97 -1.46 16.73
CA GLU A 346 2.92 -2.92 16.66
C GLU A 346 3.47 -3.41 15.31
N LYS A 347 4.30 -4.48 15.35
CA LYS A 347 4.92 -5.01 14.13
C LYS A 347 3.85 -5.58 13.21
N PRO A 348 3.98 -5.39 11.87
CA PRO A 348 3.05 -6.00 10.92
C PRO A 348 2.96 -7.51 11.16
N PRO A 349 1.76 -8.10 11.15
CA PRO A 349 1.66 -9.54 11.23
C PRO A 349 2.42 -10.17 10.04
N ASN A 350 3.07 -11.30 10.28
CA ASN A 350 3.79 -12.06 9.26
C ASN A 350 5.02 -11.36 8.62
N TYR A 351 5.48 -10.22 9.11
CA TYR A 351 6.54 -9.44 8.46
C TYR A 351 7.82 -10.26 8.18
N GLU A 352 8.23 -11.16 9.08
CA GLU A 352 9.40 -12.02 8.89
C GLU A 352 9.22 -12.98 7.72
N THR A 353 8.01 -13.52 7.56
CA THR A 353 7.63 -14.39 6.43
C THR A 353 7.61 -13.60 5.13
N VAL A 354 7.02 -12.40 5.13
CA VAL A 354 6.98 -11.51 3.97
C VAL A 354 8.39 -11.11 3.52
N VAL A 355 9.26 -10.71 4.44
CA VAL A 355 10.68 -10.44 4.16
C VAL A 355 11.40 -11.67 3.59
N ALA A 356 11.14 -12.88 4.12
CA ALA A 356 11.75 -14.10 3.60
C ALA A 356 11.29 -14.42 2.16
N ILE A 357 10.03 -14.16 1.84
CA ILE A 357 9.48 -14.29 0.48
C ILE A 357 10.11 -13.26 -0.45
N ASN A 358 10.14 -11.99 -0.05
CA ASN A 358 10.69 -10.88 -0.84
C ASN A 358 12.21 -10.96 -1.03
N ALA A 359 12.90 -11.69 -0.17
CA ALA A 359 14.31 -12.04 -0.34
C ALA A 359 14.54 -13.33 -1.16
N GLY A 360 13.48 -13.99 -1.66
CA GLY A 360 13.59 -15.23 -2.44
C GLY A 360 13.89 -16.50 -1.61
N ARG A 361 13.94 -16.39 -0.28
CA ARG A 361 14.28 -17.49 0.64
C ARG A 361 13.10 -18.42 0.95
N GLN A 362 11.89 -17.97 0.69
CA GLN A 362 10.66 -18.73 0.90
C GLN A 362 9.71 -18.51 -0.26
N ALA A 363 9.04 -19.59 -0.69
CA ALA A 363 7.99 -19.53 -1.70
C ALA A 363 6.60 -19.47 -1.02
N VAL A 364 5.65 -18.86 -1.68
CA VAL A 364 4.23 -18.90 -1.32
C VAL A 364 3.59 -20.11 -1.99
N GLU A 365 2.83 -20.89 -1.24
CA GLU A 365 2.21 -22.13 -1.76
C GLU A 365 0.95 -21.86 -2.60
N SER A 366 0.24 -20.75 -2.32
CA SER A 366 -1.00 -20.41 -3.01
C SER A 366 -1.32 -18.93 -2.94
N GLU A 367 -2.17 -18.45 -3.85
CA GLU A 367 -2.71 -17.10 -3.85
C GLU A 367 -3.52 -16.78 -2.58
N GLY A 368 -4.20 -17.76 -2.00
CA GLY A 368 -4.92 -17.63 -0.74
C GLY A 368 -3.98 -17.38 0.43
N GLU A 369 -2.87 -18.12 0.53
CA GLU A 369 -1.84 -17.92 1.53
C GLU A 369 -1.22 -16.51 1.39
N ALA A 370 -0.86 -16.12 0.15
CA ALA A 370 -0.34 -14.78 -0.10
C ALA A 370 -1.31 -13.68 0.38
N THR A 371 -2.61 -13.86 0.14
CA THR A 371 -3.62 -12.90 0.58
C THR A 371 -3.71 -12.86 2.11
N GLU A 372 -3.68 -14.00 2.79
CA GLU A 372 -3.73 -14.07 4.26
C GLU A 372 -2.50 -13.43 4.91
N LEU A 373 -1.31 -13.56 4.30
CA LEU A 373 -0.06 -12.94 4.79
C LEU A 373 -0.10 -11.40 4.74
N GLU A 374 -0.85 -10.85 3.79
CA GLU A 374 -0.91 -9.40 3.54
C GLU A 374 -2.22 -8.75 4.00
N LEU A 375 -3.13 -9.50 4.65
CA LEU A 375 -4.46 -8.96 4.99
C LEU A 375 -4.35 -7.83 6.02
N GLY A 376 -5.12 -6.76 5.80
CA GLY A 376 -5.15 -5.58 6.66
C GLY A 376 -4.28 -4.43 6.16
N PRO A 377 -4.34 -3.26 6.83
CA PRO A 377 -3.56 -2.07 6.48
C PRO A 377 -2.06 -2.30 6.65
N ASN A 378 -1.25 -1.44 6.03
CA ASN A 378 0.18 -1.43 6.31
C ASN A 378 0.45 -0.75 7.67
N ASN A 379 1.60 -1.09 8.27
CA ASN A 379 2.11 -0.49 9.50
C ASN A 379 3.56 -0.03 9.27
N CYS A 380 3.86 0.61 8.12
CA CYS A 380 5.21 1.06 7.76
C CYS A 380 5.58 2.44 8.32
N ALA A 381 4.59 3.23 8.73
CA ALA A 381 4.78 4.55 9.35
C ALA A 381 5.20 4.44 10.83
N ALA A 382 5.98 5.43 11.30
CA ALA A 382 6.42 5.57 12.69
C ALA A 382 5.55 6.53 13.49
#